data_924d00398c9eac133dab954c70316d81
#
_entry.id   924d00398c9eac133dab954c70316d81
#
_cell.length_a   1.000
_cell.length_b   1.000
_cell.length_c   1.000
_cell.angle_alpha   90.00
_cell.angle_beta   90.00
_cell.angle_gamma   90.00
#
_symmetry.space_group_name_H-M   'P 1'
#
loop_
_entity.id
_entity.type
_entity.pdbx_description
1 polymer ?
#
loop_
_entity_poly.entity_id
_entity_poly.type
_entity_poly.pdbx_seq_one_letter_code
_entity_poly.pdbx_strand_id
1 'polypeptide(L)'
;TREHLEGVDAIVFDMPEMGCRFNTKLITMQWMMEAAAEYDVEFVIFDRPNPNGQYIDGNILDTAYRSFVGMHPVPIVYGMTAGEYAKMVNGEGWLKNGVKCDLTVVPCKNYDHSMKYDLPVAPSPNLANAHAVAFYPSICYFEGTPVSEGRGTEAPFEMFGSPYLPETGFTFTPNSSKNKGVLCNGVDLRDVPAPEFVDLK
;
A
#
# COMPACT_ATOMS: atom_id res chain seq x y z
N THR A 1 -11.13 20.30 5.69
CA THR A 1 -11.68 21.45 6.47
C THR A 1 -13.20 21.48 6.32
N ARG A 2 -13.91 22.13 7.24
CA ARG A 2 -15.37 22.27 7.22
C ARG A 2 -15.86 22.84 5.89
N GLU A 3 -15.19 23.84 5.36
CA GLU A 3 -15.53 24.49 4.08
C GLU A 3 -15.55 23.50 2.90
N HIS A 4 -14.66 22.48 2.91
CA HIS A 4 -14.63 21.47 1.86
C HIS A 4 -15.76 20.45 1.96
N LEU A 5 -16.43 20.35 3.10
CA LEU A 5 -17.53 19.41 3.35
C LEU A 5 -18.90 20.11 3.44
N GLU A 6 -18.95 21.43 3.27
CA GLU A 6 -20.22 22.16 3.25
C GLU A 6 -21.08 21.71 2.06
N GLY A 7 -22.30 21.21 2.36
CA GLY A 7 -23.22 20.68 1.35
C GLY A 7 -22.83 19.30 0.80
N VAL A 8 -21.92 18.60 1.45
CA VAL A 8 -21.54 17.21 1.13
C VAL A 8 -22.32 16.28 2.06
N ASP A 9 -23.14 15.39 1.49
CA ASP A 9 -23.93 14.41 2.23
C ASP A 9 -23.12 13.14 2.53
N ALA A 10 -22.23 12.73 1.63
CA ALA A 10 -21.39 11.56 1.80
C ALA A 10 -20.02 11.72 1.12
N ILE A 11 -19.00 11.12 1.71
CA ILE A 11 -17.67 10.96 1.10
C ILE A 11 -17.55 9.54 0.58
N VAL A 12 -17.24 9.37 -0.70
CA VAL A 12 -17.03 8.04 -1.30
C VAL A 12 -15.55 7.78 -1.49
N PHE A 13 -15.06 6.68 -0.94
CA PHE A 13 -13.71 6.17 -1.14
C PHE A 13 -13.75 4.99 -2.12
N ASP A 14 -13.15 5.17 -3.31
CA ASP A 14 -13.10 4.18 -4.37
C ASP A 14 -11.68 4.12 -4.96
N MET A 15 -10.71 3.70 -4.13
CA MET A 15 -9.31 3.63 -4.54
C MET A 15 -8.78 2.21 -4.42
N PRO A 16 -8.09 1.69 -5.47
CA PRO A 16 -7.45 0.38 -5.38
C PRO A 16 -6.32 0.43 -4.35
N GLU A 17 -6.27 -0.60 -3.50
CA GLU A 17 -5.22 -0.84 -2.53
C GLU A 17 -4.29 -1.94 -3.04
N MET A 18 -3.09 -2.03 -2.50
CA MET A 18 -2.10 -3.03 -2.90
C MET A 18 -1.67 -3.98 -1.77
N GLY A 19 -2.34 -3.91 -0.63
CA GLY A 19 -2.17 -4.84 0.49
C GLY A 19 -0.88 -4.66 1.29
N CYS A 20 -0.21 -3.54 1.18
CA CYS A 20 1.02 -3.26 1.90
C CYS A 20 0.89 -2.00 2.77
N ARG A 21 1.24 -2.11 4.07
CA ARG A 21 1.11 -1.06 5.07
C ARG A 21 1.79 0.26 4.69
N PHE A 22 2.87 0.23 3.90
CA PHE A 22 3.58 1.43 3.46
C PHE A 22 2.79 2.27 2.45
N ASN A 23 1.68 1.74 1.92
CA ASN A 23 0.83 2.50 1.03
C ASN A 23 0.05 3.58 1.78
N THR A 24 0.20 4.81 1.33
CA THR A 24 -0.37 5.99 1.99
C THR A 24 -1.89 6.14 1.80
N LYS A 25 -2.51 5.35 0.92
CA LYS A 25 -3.97 5.42 0.68
C LYS A 25 -4.78 5.06 1.92
N LEU A 26 -4.33 4.07 2.72
CA LEU A 26 -5.00 3.70 3.96
C LEU A 26 -4.98 4.83 4.99
N ILE A 27 -3.86 5.56 5.09
CA ILE A 27 -3.76 6.70 6.00
C ILE A 27 -4.61 7.87 5.51
N THR A 28 -4.66 8.08 4.20
CA THR A 28 -5.56 9.04 3.58
C THR A 28 -7.03 8.69 3.86
N MET A 29 -7.40 7.42 3.71
CA MET A 29 -8.74 6.90 4.07
C MET A 29 -9.07 7.19 5.52
N GLN A 30 -8.14 6.89 6.46
CA GLN A 30 -8.33 7.20 7.88
C GLN A 30 -8.59 8.70 8.11
N TRP A 31 -7.79 9.57 7.54
CA TRP A 31 -7.98 11.02 7.72
C TRP A 31 -9.32 11.50 7.13
N MET A 32 -9.76 10.89 6.05
CA MET A 32 -11.10 11.18 5.49
C MET A 32 -12.20 10.68 6.42
N MET A 33 -12.05 9.48 7.03
CA MET A 33 -12.99 8.95 8.03
C MET A 33 -13.03 9.84 9.29
N GLU A 34 -11.89 10.34 9.75
CA GLU A 34 -11.80 11.27 10.87
C GLU A 34 -12.52 12.59 10.56
N ALA A 35 -12.33 13.14 9.36
CA ALA A 35 -13.02 14.33 8.91
C ALA A 35 -14.55 14.09 8.75
N ALA A 36 -14.93 12.95 8.20
CA ALA A 36 -16.34 12.57 8.10
C ALA A 36 -17.01 12.50 9.48
N ALA A 37 -16.34 11.87 10.45
CA ALA A 37 -16.85 11.80 11.83
C ALA A 37 -16.90 13.17 12.51
N GLU A 38 -15.94 14.07 12.26
CA GLU A 38 -15.89 15.41 12.84
C GLU A 38 -17.05 16.30 12.34
N TYR A 39 -17.47 16.09 11.09
CA TYR A 39 -18.47 16.95 10.43
C TYR A 39 -19.83 16.27 10.20
N ASP A 40 -20.03 15.09 10.78
CA ASP A 40 -21.28 14.31 10.67
C ASP A 40 -21.68 14.02 9.22
N VAL A 41 -20.70 13.58 8.43
CA VAL A 41 -20.85 13.18 7.03
C VAL A 41 -20.69 11.67 6.91
N GLU A 42 -21.57 11.00 6.15
CA GLU A 42 -21.44 9.56 5.88
C GLU A 42 -20.14 9.27 5.12
N PHE A 43 -19.43 8.17 5.48
CA PHE A 43 -18.27 7.69 4.75
C PHE A 43 -18.56 6.34 4.10
N VAL A 44 -18.56 6.32 2.77
CA VAL A 44 -18.88 5.13 1.97
C VAL A 44 -17.64 4.59 1.31
N ILE A 45 -17.36 3.30 1.46
CA ILE A 45 -16.28 2.61 0.76
C ILE A 45 -16.87 1.69 -0.30
N PHE A 46 -16.48 1.89 -1.58
CA PHE A 46 -16.64 0.89 -2.63
C PHE A 46 -15.43 -0.02 -2.57
N ASP A 47 -15.61 -1.15 -1.86
CA ASP A 47 -14.50 -2.05 -1.58
C ASP A 47 -13.97 -2.72 -2.83
N ARG A 48 -12.66 -2.99 -2.84
CA ARG A 48 -11.94 -3.59 -3.97
C ARG A 48 -11.10 -4.76 -3.51
N PRO A 49 -10.92 -5.77 -4.37
CA PRO A 49 -10.02 -6.88 -4.06
C PRO A 49 -8.60 -6.38 -3.74
N ASN A 50 -7.98 -7.02 -2.77
CA ASN A 50 -6.58 -6.81 -2.44
C ASN A 50 -5.69 -7.77 -3.23
N PRO A 51 -4.77 -7.31 -4.10
CA PRO A 51 -3.90 -8.18 -4.90
C PRO A 51 -2.93 -9.02 -4.05
N ASN A 52 -2.63 -8.57 -2.82
CA ASN A 52 -1.83 -9.28 -1.82
C ASN A 52 -2.69 -9.77 -0.64
N GLY A 53 -3.99 -10.03 -0.86
CA GLY A 53 -4.94 -10.41 0.18
C GLY A 53 -4.86 -11.86 0.62
N GLN A 54 -4.07 -12.71 -0.07
CA GLN A 54 -4.01 -14.14 0.18
C GLN A 54 -3.11 -14.53 1.37
N TYR A 55 -2.33 -13.58 1.90
CA TYR A 55 -1.37 -13.87 2.96
C TYR A 55 -1.22 -12.69 3.92
N ILE A 56 -0.66 -13.00 5.07
CA ILE A 56 -0.27 -12.03 6.10
C ILE A 56 1.20 -12.25 6.37
N ASP A 57 2.02 -11.18 6.31
CA ASP A 57 3.46 -11.29 6.49
C ASP A 57 4.08 -9.98 7.00
N GLY A 58 5.30 -10.13 7.52
CA GLY A 58 6.10 -9.04 8.05
C GLY A 58 5.75 -8.67 9.49
N ASN A 59 6.57 -7.80 10.06
CA ASN A 59 6.42 -7.39 11.45
C ASN A 59 5.22 -6.46 11.66
N ILE A 60 4.58 -6.61 12.82
CA ILE A 60 3.58 -5.65 13.31
C ILE A 60 4.27 -4.33 13.64
N LEU A 61 3.64 -3.22 13.24
CA LEU A 61 4.16 -1.89 13.55
C LEU A 61 4.17 -1.65 15.07
N ASP A 62 5.34 -1.29 15.60
CA ASP A 62 5.42 -0.64 16.89
C ASP A 62 4.85 0.79 16.77
N THR A 63 3.81 1.07 17.53
CA THR A 63 3.10 2.36 17.48
C THR A 63 3.94 3.57 17.91
N ALA A 64 5.10 3.36 18.54
CA ALA A 64 6.07 4.40 18.79
C ALA A 64 6.68 4.99 17.50
N TYR A 65 6.63 4.22 16.39
CA TYR A 65 7.14 4.62 15.07
C TYR A 65 6.04 4.97 14.07
N ARG A 66 4.87 5.37 14.56
CA ARG A 66 3.77 5.81 13.66
C ARG A 66 4.20 6.93 12.73
N SER A 67 3.82 6.79 11.47
CA SER A 67 4.10 7.78 10.43
C SER A 67 3.06 7.68 9.31
N PHE A 68 3.19 8.55 8.29
CA PHE A 68 2.34 8.49 7.10
C PHE A 68 2.55 7.21 6.24
N VAL A 69 3.60 6.44 6.48
CA VAL A 69 3.85 5.14 5.85
C VAL A 69 3.60 3.95 6.80
N GLY A 70 2.85 4.19 7.87
CA GLY A 70 2.47 3.15 8.82
C GLY A 70 1.84 3.75 10.07
N MET A 71 0.53 3.60 10.26
CA MET A 71 -0.20 4.23 11.34
C MET A 71 -0.67 3.23 12.41
N HIS A 72 -1.08 2.04 12.01
CA HIS A 72 -1.73 1.06 12.87
C HIS A 72 -0.83 -0.14 13.17
N PRO A 73 -1.04 -0.82 14.32
CA PRO A 73 -0.28 -2.01 14.72
C PRO A 73 -0.73 -3.25 13.91
N VAL A 74 -0.49 -3.21 12.63
CA VAL A 74 -0.78 -4.31 11.69
C VAL A 74 0.51 -4.79 11.02
N PRO A 75 0.56 -6.03 10.51
CA PRO A 75 1.66 -6.54 9.70
C PRO A 75 1.92 -5.69 8.45
N ILE A 76 3.07 -5.88 7.83
CA ILE A 76 3.41 -5.18 6.58
C ILE A 76 2.45 -5.56 5.46
N VAL A 77 2.22 -6.86 5.27
CA VAL A 77 1.13 -7.38 4.47
C VAL A 77 0.02 -7.80 5.42
N TYR A 78 -1.07 -7.11 5.40
CA TYR A 78 -2.12 -7.23 6.43
C TYR A 78 -3.31 -8.10 5.99
N GLY A 79 -3.35 -8.56 4.73
CA GLY A 79 -4.32 -9.53 4.24
C GLY A 79 -5.78 -9.05 4.15
N MET A 80 -6.08 -7.77 4.36
CA MET A 80 -7.44 -7.23 4.36
C MET A 80 -7.72 -6.39 3.11
N THR A 81 -8.98 -6.28 2.71
CA THR A 81 -9.43 -5.23 1.78
C THR A 81 -9.45 -3.86 2.48
N ALA A 82 -9.58 -2.78 1.71
CA ALA A 82 -9.69 -1.44 2.28
C ALA A 82 -10.93 -1.30 3.18
N GLY A 83 -12.05 -1.92 2.78
CA GLY A 83 -13.29 -1.92 3.56
C GLY A 83 -13.18 -2.69 4.87
N GLU A 84 -12.50 -3.84 4.87
CA GLU A 84 -12.22 -4.61 6.09
C GLU A 84 -11.28 -3.85 7.02
N TYR A 85 -10.24 -3.23 6.46
CA TYR A 85 -9.31 -2.40 7.21
C TYR A 85 -10.01 -1.21 7.87
N ALA A 86 -10.90 -0.52 7.15
CA ALA A 86 -11.68 0.60 7.69
C ALA A 86 -12.61 0.16 8.82
N LYS A 87 -13.29 -0.99 8.68
CA LYS A 87 -14.11 -1.58 9.74
C LYS A 87 -13.29 -1.87 10.99
N MET A 88 -12.09 -2.42 10.84
CA MET A 88 -11.17 -2.67 11.95
C MET A 88 -10.77 -1.35 12.63
N VAL A 89 -10.27 -0.38 11.88
CA VAL A 89 -9.83 0.93 12.41
C VAL A 89 -10.98 1.63 13.16
N ASN A 90 -12.17 1.62 12.60
CA ASN A 90 -13.36 2.21 13.22
C ASN A 90 -13.80 1.40 14.44
N GLY A 91 -13.81 0.07 14.35
CA GLY A 91 -14.20 -0.84 15.42
C GLY A 91 -13.31 -0.75 16.65
N GLU A 92 -12.00 -0.82 16.44
CA GLU A 92 -10.96 -0.76 17.48
C GLU A 92 -10.79 0.65 18.10
N GLY A 93 -11.47 1.67 17.54
CA GLY A 93 -11.34 3.04 18.02
C GLY A 93 -10.00 3.68 17.74
N TRP A 94 -9.37 3.31 16.63
CA TRP A 94 -8.05 3.82 16.24
C TRP A 94 -8.11 5.17 15.51
N LEU A 95 -9.29 5.68 15.21
CA LEU A 95 -9.47 7.04 14.74
C LEU A 95 -9.08 8.04 15.83
N LYS A 96 -8.69 9.23 15.43
CA LYS A 96 -8.25 10.31 16.35
C LYS A 96 -9.29 10.54 17.45
N ASN A 97 -8.84 10.61 18.69
CA ASN A 97 -9.68 10.79 19.88
C ASN A 97 -10.74 9.70 20.08
N GLY A 98 -10.62 8.54 19.43
CA GLY A 98 -11.59 7.44 19.52
C GLY A 98 -12.96 7.75 18.93
N VAL A 99 -13.06 8.74 18.03
CA VAL A 99 -14.31 9.04 17.32
C VAL A 99 -14.75 7.83 16.51
N LYS A 100 -16.05 7.75 16.24
CA LYS A 100 -16.65 6.73 15.36
C LYS A 100 -17.14 7.40 14.10
N CYS A 101 -16.74 6.87 12.97
CA CYS A 101 -17.21 7.29 11.67
C CYS A 101 -18.52 6.56 11.33
N ASP A 102 -19.49 7.27 10.77
CA ASP A 102 -20.64 6.65 10.12
C ASP A 102 -20.15 6.01 8.81
N LEU A 103 -19.88 4.69 8.88
CA LEU A 103 -19.16 3.93 7.86
C LEU A 103 -20.08 2.93 7.17
N THR A 104 -20.29 3.13 5.87
CA THR A 104 -20.91 2.16 4.98
C THR A 104 -19.85 1.50 4.08
N VAL A 105 -19.77 0.16 4.08
CA VAL A 105 -18.87 -0.59 3.18
C VAL A 105 -19.71 -1.41 2.21
N VAL A 106 -19.57 -1.13 0.92
CA VAL A 106 -20.14 -1.92 -0.18
C VAL A 106 -19.13 -2.99 -0.55
N PRO A 107 -19.34 -4.27 -0.18
CA PRO A 107 -18.34 -5.31 -0.34
C PRO A 107 -18.15 -5.73 -1.79
N CYS A 108 -16.96 -6.27 -2.11
CA CYS A 108 -16.69 -6.91 -3.40
C CYS A 108 -17.63 -8.11 -3.61
N LYS A 109 -18.18 -8.23 -4.82
CA LYS A 109 -18.90 -9.43 -5.21
C LYS A 109 -17.92 -10.49 -5.74
N ASN A 110 -18.16 -11.76 -5.39
CA ASN A 110 -17.38 -12.91 -5.91
C ASN A 110 -15.87 -12.78 -5.65
N TYR A 111 -15.49 -12.23 -4.51
CA TYR A 111 -14.11 -12.14 -4.05
C TYR A 111 -13.98 -12.75 -2.66
N ASP A 112 -12.94 -13.53 -2.47
CA ASP A 112 -12.46 -14.00 -1.18
C ASP A 112 -10.92 -13.96 -1.15
N HIS A 113 -10.34 -14.11 0.05
CA HIS A 113 -8.90 -13.97 0.26
C HIS A 113 -8.05 -15.11 -0.33
N SER A 114 -8.64 -16.18 -0.87
CA SER A 114 -7.90 -17.22 -1.59
C SER A 114 -7.62 -16.85 -3.05
N MET A 115 -8.28 -15.81 -3.55
CA MET A 115 -8.20 -15.42 -4.96
C MET A 115 -6.99 -14.56 -5.24
N LYS A 116 -6.19 -14.94 -6.23
CA LYS A 116 -5.23 -14.02 -6.86
C LYS A 116 -6.01 -12.98 -7.67
N TYR A 117 -5.62 -11.73 -7.52
CA TYR A 117 -6.27 -10.63 -8.21
C TYR A 117 -5.25 -9.66 -8.79
N ASP A 118 -5.26 -9.53 -10.10
CA ASP A 118 -4.46 -8.54 -10.79
C ASP A 118 -5.29 -7.25 -10.95
N LEU A 119 -4.74 -6.15 -10.49
CA LEU A 119 -5.42 -4.85 -10.60
C LEU A 119 -5.57 -4.47 -12.08
N PRO A 120 -6.79 -4.17 -12.56
CA PRO A 120 -7.03 -3.79 -13.94
C PRO A 120 -6.47 -2.40 -14.28
N VAL A 121 -6.17 -1.60 -13.27
CA VAL A 121 -5.55 -0.29 -13.37
C VAL A 121 -4.38 -0.24 -12.40
N ALA A 122 -3.24 0.23 -12.88
CA ALA A 122 -2.05 0.40 -12.06
C ALA A 122 -2.35 1.25 -10.82
N PRO A 123 -2.06 0.77 -9.61
CA PRO A 123 -2.39 1.49 -8.37
C PRO A 123 -1.51 2.72 -8.15
N SER A 124 -0.39 2.80 -8.85
CA SER A 124 0.57 3.91 -8.81
C SER A 124 1.38 3.94 -10.10
N PRO A 125 1.84 5.10 -10.57
CA PRO A 125 2.74 5.18 -11.73
C PRO A 125 4.03 4.35 -11.60
N ASN A 126 4.47 4.08 -10.36
CA ASN A 126 5.64 3.26 -10.10
C ASN A 126 5.33 1.77 -9.85
N LEU A 127 4.07 1.37 -9.90
CA LEU A 127 3.61 -0.02 -9.78
C LEU A 127 2.78 -0.32 -11.03
N ALA A 128 3.46 -0.39 -12.17
CA ALA A 128 2.82 -0.36 -13.47
C ALA A 128 2.12 -1.67 -13.86
N ASN A 129 2.46 -2.78 -13.18
CA ASN A 129 1.97 -4.12 -13.51
C ASN A 129 1.80 -4.99 -12.25
N ALA A 130 1.18 -6.15 -12.41
CA ALA A 130 0.92 -7.09 -11.32
C ALA A 130 2.23 -7.64 -10.68
N HIS A 131 3.28 -7.79 -11.47
CA HIS A 131 4.58 -8.28 -10.99
C HIS A 131 5.21 -7.27 -10.01
N ALA A 132 5.27 -5.98 -10.37
CA ALA A 132 5.73 -4.93 -9.47
C ALA A 132 4.89 -4.85 -8.18
N VAL A 133 3.56 -5.04 -8.27
CA VAL A 133 2.66 -5.08 -7.11
C VAL A 133 2.97 -6.27 -6.20
N ALA A 134 3.27 -7.44 -6.75
CA ALA A 134 3.63 -8.63 -5.98
C ALA A 134 4.99 -8.48 -5.27
N PHE A 135 5.97 -7.82 -5.90
CA PHE A 135 7.28 -7.55 -5.30
C PHE A 135 7.28 -6.36 -4.33
N TYR A 136 6.28 -5.48 -4.42
CA TYR A 136 6.24 -4.25 -3.62
C TYR A 136 6.45 -4.48 -2.11
N PRO A 137 5.80 -5.47 -1.45
CA PRO A 137 5.99 -5.71 -0.02
C PRO A 137 7.44 -6.02 0.39
N SER A 138 8.22 -6.59 -0.50
CA SER A 138 9.64 -6.93 -0.26
C SER A 138 10.57 -5.77 -0.63
N ILE A 139 10.32 -5.12 -1.77
CA ILE A 139 11.22 -4.09 -2.32
C ILE A 139 11.01 -2.72 -1.66
N CYS A 140 9.80 -2.43 -1.16
CA CYS A 140 9.49 -1.15 -0.51
C CYS A 140 10.34 -0.85 0.73
N TYR A 141 10.96 -1.85 1.37
CA TYR A 141 11.92 -1.62 2.46
C TYR A 141 13.12 -0.77 2.02
N PHE A 142 13.50 -0.85 0.75
CA PHE A 142 14.59 -0.04 0.22
C PHE A 142 14.25 1.45 0.12
N GLU A 143 12.96 1.84 0.16
CA GLU A 143 12.58 3.25 0.09
C GLU A 143 13.20 4.09 1.21
N GLY A 144 13.40 3.51 2.40
CA GLY A 144 14.07 4.14 3.54
C GLY A 144 15.60 4.02 3.57
N THR A 145 16.24 3.51 2.52
CA THR A 145 17.67 3.22 2.46
C THR A 145 18.36 3.92 1.28
N PRO A 146 19.72 3.88 1.19
CA PRO A 146 20.45 4.33 0.00
C PRO A 146 20.29 3.42 -1.22
N VAL A 147 19.65 2.27 -1.11
CA VAL A 147 19.37 1.36 -2.23
C VAL A 147 18.19 1.89 -3.03
N SER A 148 18.36 2.02 -4.35
CA SER A 148 17.28 2.35 -5.27
C SER A 148 16.38 1.13 -5.47
N GLU A 149 15.09 1.34 -5.43
CA GLU A 149 14.04 0.37 -5.78
C GLU A 149 13.60 0.51 -7.25
N GLY A 150 14.50 1.00 -8.10
CA GLY A 150 14.25 1.13 -9.55
C GLY A 150 13.39 2.34 -9.94
N ARG A 151 12.98 3.22 -9.02
CA ARG A 151 12.27 4.46 -9.39
C ARG A 151 13.11 5.30 -10.34
N GLY A 152 12.45 5.85 -11.39
CA GLY A 152 13.14 6.59 -12.45
C GLY A 152 13.82 5.69 -13.50
N THR A 153 13.50 4.40 -13.52
CA THR A 153 13.78 3.46 -14.60
C THR A 153 12.49 3.05 -15.30
N GLU A 154 12.59 2.17 -16.27
CA GLU A 154 11.45 1.56 -16.96
C GLU A 154 10.69 0.50 -16.12
N ALA A 155 11.32 -0.02 -15.04
CA ALA A 155 10.78 -1.09 -14.21
C ALA A 155 10.94 -0.82 -12.69
N PRO A 156 10.24 0.21 -12.15
CA PRO A 156 10.26 0.48 -10.72
C PRO A 156 9.68 -0.71 -9.94
N PHE A 157 10.32 -1.05 -8.81
CA PHE A 157 10.00 -2.19 -7.95
C PHE A 157 10.18 -3.58 -8.59
N GLU A 158 10.77 -3.63 -9.77
CA GLU A 158 11.18 -4.87 -10.44
C GLU A 158 12.70 -4.95 -10.59
N MET A 159 13.42 -4.05 -9.95
CA MET A 159 14.87 -4.05 -9.76
C MET A 159 15.25 -3.29 -8.52
N PHE A 160 16.41 -3.59 -7.96
CA PHE A 160 16.98 -2.79 -6.89
C PHE A 160 18.51 -2.73 -7.00
N GLY A 161 19.11 -1.68 -6.47
CA GLY A 161 20.55 -1.54 -6.52
C GLY A 161 21.06 -0.24 -5.92
N SER A 162 22.39 -0.17 -5.79
CA SER A 162 23.08 0.99 -5.23
C SER A 162 24.49 1.06 -5.80
N PRO A 163 25.12 2.25 -5.89
CA PRO A 163 26.52 2.39 -6.23
C PRO A 163 27.47 1.76 -5.18
N TYR A 164 26.94 1.45 -3.98
CA TYR A 164 27.70 0.84 -2.88
C TYR A 164 27.63 -0.68 -2.82
N LEU A 165 26.80 -1.31 -3.66
CA LEU A 165 26.72 -2.76 -3.73
C LEU A 165 27.87 -3.32 -4.58
N PRO A 166 28.33 -4.56 -4.30
CA PRO A 166 29.30 -5.22 -5.15
C PRO A 166 28.76 -5.44 -6.57
N GLU A 167 29.66 -5.70 -7.51
CA GLU A 167 29.27 -6.08 -8.87
C GLU A 167 28.45 -7.39 -8.86
N THR A 168 27.29 -7.35 -9.51
CA THR A 168 26.34 -8.47 -9.58
C THR A 168 26.13 -8.98 -11.00
N GLY A 169 26.76 -8.30 -11.99
CA GLY A 169 26.54 -8.56 -13.41
C GLY A 169 25.35 -7.79 -14.01
N PHE A 170 24.52 -7.14 -13.18
CA PHE A 170 23.44 -6.25 -13.63
C PHE A 170 23.65 -4.84 -13.11
N THR A 171 23.48 -3.86 -13.97
CA THR A 171 23.59 -2.44 -13.62
C THR A 171 22.47 -1.63 -14.23
N PHE A 172 22.12 -0.53 -13.57
CA PHE A 172 21.14 0.44 -14.08
C PHE A 172 21.47 1.85 -13.57
N THR A 173 20.91 2.86 -14.22
CA THR A 173 21.08 4.25 -13.82
C THR A 173 19.70 4.88 -13.64
N PRO A 174 19.24 5.11 -12.39
CA PRO A 174 17.93 5.69 -12.16
C PRO A 174 17.90 7.18 -12.52
N ASN A 175 16.76 7.65 -13.04
CA ASN A 175 16.52 9.08 -13.29
C ASN A 175 15.53 9.65 -12.25
N SER A 176 15.74 9.35 -10.98
CA SER A 176 14.96 9.84 -9.85
C SER A 176 15.85 10.58 -8.85
N SER A 177 15.25 11.09 -7.77
CA SER A 177 16.01 11.77 -6.71
C SER A 177 17.04 10.86 -6.02
N LYS A 178 16.70 9.59 -5.84
CA LYS A 178 17.59 8.60 -5.23
C LYS A 178 18.57 8.05 -6.29
N ASN A 179 19.86 8.22 -6.07
CA ASN A 179 20.95 7.79 -7.00
C ASN A 179 20.78 8.32 -8.43
N LYS A 180 20.13 9.47 -8.61
CA LYS A 180 19.90 10.06 -9.93
C LYS A 180 21.16 10.22 -10.75
N GLY A 181 21.20 9.60 -11.94
CA GLY A 181 22.34 9.68 -12.87
C GLY A 181 23.58 8.91 -12.41
N VAL A 182 23.50 8.13 -11.33
CA VAL A 182 24.62 7.33 -10.83
C VAL A 182 24.40 5.87 -11.21
N LEU A 183 25.47 5.22 -11.71
CA LEU A 183 25.44 3.79 -12.02
C LEU A 183 25.31 2.98 -10.73
N CYS A 184 24.29 2.14 -10.65
CA CYS A 184 24.02 1.25 -9.53
C CYS A 184 24.33 -0.19 -9.94
N ASN A 185 25.06 -0.93 -9.11
CA ASN A 185 25.08 -2.38 -9.15
C ASN A 185 23.82 -2.91 -8.47
N GLY A 186 23.21 -3.96 -9.00
CA GLY A 186 21.93 -4.41 -8.45
C GLY A 186 21.46 -5.76 -8.95
N VAL A 187 20.17 -5.99 -8.79
CA VAL A 187 19.49 -7.21 -9.22
C VAL A 187 18.28 -6.82 -10.09
N ASP A 188 18.14 -7.54 -11.20
CA ASP A 188 16.97 -7.49 -12.06
C ASP A 188 15.97 -8.59 -11.62
N LEU A 189 14.74 -8.21 -11.35
CA LEU A 189 13.70 -9.13 -10.91
C LEU A 189 12.67 -9.43 -12.02
N ARG A 190 12.78 -8.81 -13.19
CA ARG A 190 11.78 -8.93 -14.26
C ARG A 190 11.56 -10.36 -14.73
N ASP A 191 12.62 -11.17 -14.72
CA ASP A 191 12.56 -12.59 -15.07
C ASP A 191 12.44 -13.53 -13.84
N VAL A 192 12.38 -12.96 -12.64
CA VAL A 192 12.17 -13.73 -11.41
C VAL A 192 10.66 -13.96 -11.24
N PRO A 193 10.21 -15.21 -11.01
CA PRO A 193 8.79 -15.46 -10.73
C PRO A 193 8.29 -14.59 -9.57
N ALA A 194 7.08 -14.05 -9.72
CA ALA A 194 6.44 -13.33 -8.61
C ALA A 194 6.37 -14.23 -7.36
N PRO A 195 6.55 -13.67 -6.16
CA PRO A 195 6.47 -14.45 -4.93
C PRO A 195 5.17 -15.24 -4.87
N GLU A 196 5.27 -16.55 -4.72
CA GLU A 196 4.13 -17.41 -4.43
C GLU A 196 4.14 -17.69 -2.94
N PHE A 197 3.11 -17.20 -2.26
CA PHE A 197 2.95 -17.46 -0.84
C PHE A 197 2.22 -18.79 -0.67
N VAL A 198 2.92 -19.75 -0.08
CA VAL A 198 2.33 -21.03 0.31
C VAL A 198 1.55 -20.80 1.60
N ASP A 199 0.26 -21.10 1.56
CA ASP A 199 -0.57 -21.10 2.77
C ASP A 199 0.05 -22.07 3.79
N LEU A 200 0.69 -21.52 4.80
CA LEU A 200 1.20 -22.28 5.93
C LEU A 200 -0.01 -22.68 6.79
N LYS A 201 -0.66 -23.77 6.39
CA LYS A 201 -1.70 -24.44 7.19
C LYS A 201 -1.13 -24.97 8.48
#